data_3ff75bc687cd980b9b03176ab858bb2e
#
_entry.id   3ff75bc687cd980b9b03176ab858bb2e
#
_cell.length_a   1.000
_cell.length_b   1.000
_cell.length_c   1.000
_cell.angle_alpha   90.00
_cell.angle_beta   90.00
_cell.angle_gamma   90.00
#
_symmetry.space_group_name_H-M   'P 1'
#
loop_
_entity.id
_entity.type
_entity.pdbx_description
1 polymer ?
#
loop_
_entity_poly.entity_id
_entity_poly.type
_entity_poly.pdbx_seq_one_letter_code
_entity_poly.pdbx_strand_id
1 'polypeptide(L)'
;MIDNGLVICNIPGIKSLYHVLALVACKNILIIGGYQMYFWPQKNHDTSKKIYLRPTPLDHWIPAVPEIFWIYSPAYYLFFSLAILCLDNYHVASLNAWLMLMHSSFWFTKFPTAVDPRFRKKIRKVPTDTLTKYIMDMVHLQDTEDNACPSMHCAFAVFLAFITYPFYPNLSILFPVIIALSCLLSKQHLLVDILPGFLLGGIHGSLNMLML
;
A
#
# COMPACT_ATOMS: atom_id res chain seq x y z
N MET A 1 -9.56 -1.00 39.98
CA MET A 1 -8.25 -0.49 39.54
C MET A 1 -8.18 -0.75 38.05
N ILE A 2 -8.31 0.28 37.24
CA ILE A 2 -8.20 0.18 35.79
C ILE A 2 -6.70 0.32 35.50
N ASP A 3 -6.10 -0.81 35.17
CA ASP A 3 -4.68 -0.84 34.77
C ASP A 3 -4.58 -0.20 33.39
N ASN A 4 -4.17 1.08 33.35
CA ASN A 4 -3.91 1.85 32.13
C ASN A 4 -2.53 1.44 31.54
N GLY A 5 -2.22 0.17 31.54
CA GLY A 5 -1.08 -0.37 30.84
C GLY A 5 -1.31 -0.25 29.33
N LEU A 6 -0.45 0.51 28.66
CA LEU A 6 -0.20 0.38 27.23
C LEU A 6 -0.16 -1.12 26.94
N VAL A 7 -1.13 -1.64 26.20
CA VAL A 7 -1.08 -3.02 25.70
C VAL A 7 0.01 -3.04 24.63
N ILE A 8 1.27 -3.05 25.07
CA ILE A 8 2.36 -3.53 24.25
C ILE A 8 1.99 -4.96 23.96
N CYS A 9 1.68 -5.25 22.70
CA CYS A 9 1.24 -6.55 22.22
C CYS A 9 2.02 -7.63 22.94
N ASN A 10 1.32 -8.39 23.79
CA ASN A 10 1.90 -9.54 24.47
C ASN A 10 2.02 -10.62 23.38
N ILE A 11 3.06 -10.52 22.55
CA ILE A 11 3.28 -11.44 21.44
C ILE A 11 3.82 -12.73 22.06
N PRO A 12 3.02 -13.81 22.10
CA PRO A 12 3.48 -15.08 22.62
C PRO A 12 4.73 -15.53 21.83
N GLY A 13 5.80 -15.84 22.51
CA GLY A 13 7.03 -16.33 21.88
C GLY A 13 8.13 -15.29 21.65
N ILE A 14 7.93 -14.00 21.91
CA ILE A 14 9.04 -13.02 21.91
C ILE A 14 9.88 -13.22 23.18
N LYS A 15 11.00 -13.90 23.01
CA LYS A 15 11.92 -14.26 24.11
C LYS A 15 12.95 -13.17 24.43
N SER A 16 13.18 -12.22 23.52
CA SER A 16 14.18 -11.15 23.70
C SER A 16 14.03 -10.04 22.66
N LEU A 17 14.64 -8.86 22.92
CA LEU A 17 14.74 -7.77 21.96
C LEU A 17 15.41 -8.23 20.65
N TYR A 18 16.43 -9.11 20.71
CA TYR A 18 17.09 -9.66 19.54
C TYR A 18 16.13 -10.47 18.66
N HIS A 19 15.20 -11.19 19.26
CA HIS A 19 14.19 -11.92 18.50
C HIS A 19 13.28 -10.95 17.74
N VAL A 20 12.80 -9.88 18.39
CA VAL A 20 12.01 -8.83 17.72
C VAL A 20 12.78 -8.22 16.57
N LEU A 21 14.04 -7.83 16.79
CA LEU A 21 14.88 -7.21 15.75
C LEU A 21 15.12 -8.16 14.58
N ALA A 22 15.36 -9.44 14.84
CA ALA A 22 15.52 -10.46 13.80
C ALA A 22 14.24 -10.63 12.96
N LEU A 23 13.05 -10.65 13.61
CA LEU A 23 11.77 -10.74 12.93
C LEU A 23 11.50 -9.52 12.06
N VAL A 24 11.77 -8.31 12.59
CA VAL A 24 11.65 -7.05 11.82
C VAL A 24 12.58 -7.07 10.62
N ALA A 25 13.84 -7.51 10.81
CA ALA A 25 14.81 -7.60 9.73
C ALA A 25 14.37 -8.60 8.65
N CYS A 26 13.99 -9.82 9.03
CA CYS A 26 13.50 -10.84 8.08
C CYS A 26 12.27 -10.36 7.30
N LYS A 27 11.30 -9.76 7.99
CA LYS A 27 10.11 -9.20 7.36
C LYS A 27 10.47 -8.09 6.36
N ASN A 28 11.35 -7.17 6.75
CA ASN A 28 11.76 -6.09 5.87
C ASN A 28 12.51 -6.61 4.65
N ILE A 29 13.36 -7.64 4.79
CA ILE A 29 14.03 -8.29 3.65
C ILE A 29 13.00 -8.89 2.68
N LEU A 30 11.98 -9.59 3.17
CA LEU A 30 10.91 -10.14 2.32
C LEU A 30 10.12 -9.04 1.61
N ILE A 31 9.76 -7.96 2.33
CA ILE A 31 9.01 -6.84 1.77
C ILE A 31 9.87 -6.09 0.75
N ILE A 32 11.12 -5.77 1.08
CA ILE A 32 12.04 -5.09 0.16
C ILE A 32 12.25 -5.94 -1.10
N GLY A 33 12.48 -7.26 -0.94
CA GLY A 33 12.60 -8.18 -2.07
C GLY A 33 11.33 -8.22 -2.93
N GLY A 34 10.16 -8.26 -2.30
CA GLY A 34 8.87 -8.18 -2.99
C GLY A 34 8.69 -6.86 -3.75
N TYR A 35 9.09 -5.74 -3.15
CA TYR A 35 9.05 -4.44 -3.84
C TYR A 35 10.04 -4.36 -5.00
N GLN A 36 11.21 -5.00 -4.95
CA GLN A 36 12.09 -5.09 -6.12
C GLN A 36 11.40 -5.80 -7.29
N MET A 37 10.65 -6.87 -7.00
CA MET A 37 9.85 -7.56 -8.02
C MET A 37 8.67 -6.71 -8.51
N TYR A 38 8.05 -5.90 -7.63
CA TYR A 38 7.01 -4.95 -8.01
C TYR A 38 7.53 -3.84 -8.94
N PHE A 39 8.76 -3.33 -8.69
CA PHE A 39 9.37 -2.30 -9.52
C PHE A 39 10.03 -2.86 -10.79
N TRP A 40 10.26 -4.18 -10.86
CA TRP A 40 10.88 -4.79 -12.04
C TRP A 40 10.07 -4.55 -13.34
N PRO A 41 8.73 -4.72 -13.39
CA PRO A 41 7.94 -4.40 -14.57
C PRO A 41 8.05 -2.95 -15.01
N GLN A 42 8.11 -1.99 -14.06
CA GLN A 42 8.27 -0.57 -14.40
C GLN A 42 9.53 -0.27 -15.20
N LYS A 43 10.59 -1.03 -14.95
CA LYS A 43 11.90 -0.85 -15.59
C LYS A 43 12.06 -1.67 -16.86
N ASN A 44 11.34 -2.77 -17.00
CA ASN A 44 11.61 -3.81 -18.01
C ASN A 44 10.41 -4.12 -18.91
N HIS A 45 9.28 -3.41 -18.79
CA HIS A 45 8.16 -3.61 -19.69
C HIS A 45 8.41 -2.96 -21.06
N ASP A 46 7.77 -3.51 -22.07
CA ASP A 46 7.73 -2.93 -23.40
C ASP A 46 6.83 -1.67 -23.39
N THR A 47 7.45 -0.51 -23.47
CA THR A 47 6.74 0.79 -23.42
C THR A 47 5.72 0.96 -24.53
N SER A 48 5.87 0.22 -25.66
CA SER A 48 4.91 0.25 -26.75
C SER A 48 3.57 -0.40 -26.40
N LYS A 49 3.55 -1.26 -25.37
CA LYS A 49 2.36 -1.96 -24.86
C LYS A 49 1.68 -1.25 -23.71
N LYS A 50 2.22 -0.10 -23.27
CA LYS A 50 1.68 0.64 -22.13
C LYS A 50 0.24 1.11 -22.39
N ILE A 51 -0.66 0.75 -21.47
CA ILE A 51 -2.08 1.11 -21.49
C ILE A 51 -2.28 2.30 -20.54
N TYR A 52 -2.53 3.48 -21.08
CA TYR A 52 -2.85 4.64 -20.27
C TYR A 52 -4.32 4.59 -19.82
N LEU A 53 -4.52 4.55 -18.50
CA LEU A 53 -5.85 4.65 -17.90
C LEU A 53 -6.40 6.06 -18.09
N ARG A 54 -7.62 6.16 -18.58
CA ARG A 54 -8.28 7.45 -18.82
C ARG A 54 -9.04 7.87 -17.57
N PRO A 55 -8.79 9.10 -17.06
CA PRO A 55 -9.59 9.64 -15.96
C PRO A 55 -11.06 9.77 -16.36
N THR A 56 -11.95 9.39 -15.47
CA THR A 56 -13.39 9.60 -15.61
C THR A 56 -13.77 11.05 -15.25
N PRO A 57 -14.98 11.53 -15.59
CA PRO A 57 -15.45 12.82 -15.10
C PRO A 57 -15.37 12.96 -13.57
N LEU A 58 -15.67 11.89 -12.83
CA LEU A 58 -15.57 11.87 -11.36
C LEU A 58 -14.12 12.07 -10.88
N ASP A 59 -13.12 11.47 -11.54
CA ASP A 59 -11.71 11.69 -11.21
C ASP A 59 -11.30 13.17 -11.35
N HIS A 60 -11.94 13.89 -12.28
CA HIS A 60 -11.71 15.32 -12.47
C HIS A 60 -12.35 16.19 -11.39
N TRP A 61 -13.46 15.78 -10.77
CA TRP A 61 -14.13 16.49 -9.68
C TRP A 61 -13.41 16.34 -8.35
N ILE A 62 -12.71 15.23 -8.15
CA ILE A 62 -11.91 15.05 -6.95
C ILE A 62 -10.80 16.10 -6.91
N PRO A 63 -10.64 16.90 -5.84
CA PRO A 63 -9.58 17.89 -5.74
C PRO A 63 -8.20 17.25 -5.66
N ALA A 64 -7.17 18.00 -6.01
CA ALA A 64 -5.79 17.63 -5.75
C ALA A 64 -5.35 18.26 -4.42
N VAL A 65 -4.89 17.44 -3.48
CA VAL A 65 -4.51 17.84 -2.11
C VAL A 65 -3.10 17.34 -1.81
N PRO A 66 -2.06 18.19 -1.91
CA PRO A 66 -0.66 17.76 -1.71
C PRO A 66 -0.39 17.18 -0.32
N GLU A 67 -1.00 17.74 0.73
CA GLU A 67 -0.80 17.32 2.13
C GLU A 67 -1.19 15.86 2.36
N ILE A 68 -2.01 15.29 1.48
CA ILE A 68 -2.42 13.88 1.56
C ILE A 68 -1.25 12.90 1.34
N PHE A 69 -0.13 13.37 0.76
CA PHE A 69 1.06 12.55 0.59
C PHE A 69 1.64 12.05 1.92
N TRP A 70 1.37 12.75 3.03
CA TRP A 70 1.72 12.25 4.37
C TRP A 70 0.99 10.96 4.74
N ILE A 71 -0.26 10.81 4.30
CA ILE A 71 -1.05 9.58 4.49
C ILE A 71 -0.70 8.55 3.44
N TYR A 72 -0.62 8.98 2.17
CA TYR A 72 -0.32 8.11 1.04
C TYR A 72 1.01 7.35 1.18
N SER A 73 2.03 7.94 1.75
CA SER A 73 3.37 7.34 1.84
C SER A 73 3.82 7.13 3.30
N PRO A 74 4.29 8.13 4.08
CA PRO A 74 4.88 7.85 5.39
C PRO A 74 3.95 7.12 6.36
N ALA A 75 2.71 7.61 6.52
CA ALA A 75 1.77 7.01 7.46
C ALA A 75 1.32 5.61 7.01
N TYR A 76 1.12 5.40 5.71
CA TYR A 76 0.80 4.11 5.13
C TYR A 76 1.88 3.07 5.44
N TYR A 77 3.15 3.35 5.14
CA TYR A 77 4.25 2.41 5.39
C TYR A 77 4.49 2.16 6.87
N LEU A 78 4.33 3.19 7.71
CA LEU A 78 4.42 3.04 9.16
C LEU A 78 3.33 2.11 9.68
N PHE A 79 2.08 2.35 9.32
CA PHE A 79 0.95 1.51 9.75
C PHE A 79 1.12 0.06 9.27
N PHE A 80 1.50 -0.14 8.02
CA PHE A 80 1.80 -1.45 7.46
C PHE A 80 2.89 -2.18 8.26
N SER A 81 3.97 -1.47 8.59
CA SER A 81 5.09 -2.05 9.33
C SER A 81 4.70 -2.44 10.75
N LEU A 82 3.93 -1.60 11.44
CA LEU A 82 3.48 -1.86 12.81
C LEU A 82 2.41 -2.95 12.88
N ALA A 83 1.43 -2.93 11.97
CA ALA A 83 0.33 -3.89 11.99
C ALA A 83 0.81 -5.34 11.86
N ILE A 84 1.78 -5.61 10.98
CA ILE A 84 2.32 -6.96 10.82
C ILE A 84 3.09 -7.44 12.06
N LEU A 85 3.73 -6.52 12.81
CA LEU A 85 4.46 -6.88 14.03
C LEU A 85 3.54 -7.32 15.18
N CYS A 86 2.29 -6.90 15.17
CA CYS A 86 1.31 -7.23 16.21
C CYS A 86 0.62 -8.59 16.02
N LEU A 87 0.99 -9.38 15.01
CA LEU A 87 0.33 -10.64 14.68
C LEU A 87 1.14 -11.84 15.17
N ASP A 88 0.48 -12.77 15.85
CA ASP A 88 1.09 -14.03 16.30
C ASP A 88 1.64 -14.86 15.12
N ASN A 89 0.91 -14.84 13.99
CA ASN A 89 1.28 -15.53 12.76
C ASN A 89 1.85 -14.57 11.69
N TYR A 90 2.69 -13.61 12.11
CA TYR A 90 3.28 -12.60 11.23
C TYR A 90 3.99 -13.19 10.00
N HIS A 91 4.57 -14.40 10.09
CA HIS A 91 5.25 -15.08 8.98
C HIS A 91 4.26 -15.47 7.88
N VAL A 92 3.06 -15.94 8.22
CA VAL A 92 1.98 -16.25 7.25
C VAL A 92 1.52 -14.97 6.56
N ALA A 93 1.27 -13.90 7.34
CA ALA A 93 0.88 -12.60 6.79
C ALA A 93 1.98 -12.02 5.88
N SER A 94 3.26 -12.12 6.27
CA SER A 94 4.38 -11.66 5.46
C SER A 94 4.54 -12.46 4.16
N LEU A 95 4.34 -13.77 4.19
CA LEU A 95 4.35 -14.62 3.00
C LEU A 95 3.21 -14.26 2.05
N ASN A 96 2.00 -14.08 2.56
CA ASN A 96 0.85 -13.68 1.74
C ASN A 96 1.02 -12.27 1.15
N ALA A 97 1.59 -11.33 1.90
CA ALA A 97 1.95 -10.02 1.39
C ALA A 97 2.97 -10.11 0.24
N TRP A 98 3.97 -10.96 0.39
CA TRP A 98 4.96 -11.23 -0.66
C TRP A 98 4.31 -11.88 -1.90
N LEU A 99 3.46 -12.90 -1.72
CA LEU A 99 2.71 -13.53 -2.81
C LEU A 99 1.82 -12.54 -3.55
N MET A 100 1.20 -11.58 -2.83
CA MET A 100 0.41 -10.51 -3.42
C MET A 100 1.28 -9.60 -4.31
N LEU A 101 2.50 -9.27 -3.89
CA LEU A 101 3.46 -8.52 -4.71
C LEU A 101 3.87 -9.32 -5.97
N MET A 102 4.11 -10.63 -5.85
CA MET A 102 4.43 -11.49 -6.99
C MET A 102 3.26 -11.56 -7.98
N HIS A 103 2.05 -11.75 -7.49
CA HIS A 103 0.84 -11.76 -8.30
C HIS A 103 0.67 -10.44 -9.07
N SER A 104 0.87 -9.32 -8.38
CA SER A 104 0.79 -7.99 -8.98
C SER A 104 1.88 -7.78 -10.03
N SER A 105 3.12 -8.19 -9.75
CA SER A 105 4.25 -8.09 -10.68
C SER A 105 3.97 -8.86 -11.97
N PHE A 106 3.43 -10.09 -11.85
CA PHE A 106 3.00 -10.86 -13.01
C PHE A 106 1.92 -10.11 -13.81
N TRP A 107 0.93 -9.54 -13.13
CA TRP A 107 -0.15 -8.79 -13.76
C TRP A 107 0.39 -7.57 -14.52
N PHE A 108 1.23 -6.76 -13.91
CA PHE A 108 1.81 -5.57 -14.53
C PHE A 108 2.73 -5.89 -15.72
N THR A 109 3.40 -7.07 -15.67
CA THR A 109 4.19 -7.54 -16.83
C THR A 109 3.31 -7.89 -18.02
N LYS A 110 2.14 -8.46 -17.77
CA LYS A 110 1.19 -8.86 -18.84
C LYS A 110 0.33 -7.69 -19.32
N PHE A 111 -0.03 -6.79 -18.41
CA PHE A 111 -0.93 -5.66 -18.63
C PHE A 111 -0.29 -4.38 -18.05
N PRO A 112 0.71 -3.80 -18.73
CA PRO A 112 1.42 -2.61 -18.25
C PRO A 112 0.50 -1.39 -18.31
N THR A 113 -0.16 -1.09 -17.19
CA THR A 113 -1.07 0.05 -17.06
C THR A 113 -0.35 1.25 -16.45
N ALA A 114 -0.74 2.46 -16.86
CA ALA A 114 -0.21 3.71 -16.33
C ALA A 114 -1.32 4.75 -16.15
N VAL A 115 -1.18 5.63 -15.16
CA VAL A 115 -2.01 6.83 -15.04
C VAL A 115 -1.52 7.87 -16.05
N ASP A 116 -2.43 8.60 -16.73
CA ASP A 116 -2.05 9.68 -17.66
C ASP A 116 -1.14 10.69 -16.92
N PRO A 117 0.10 10.89 -17.39
CA PRO A 117 1.05 11.81 -16.74
C PRO A 117 0.52 13.24 -16.61
N ARG A 118 -0.34 13.69 -17.54
CA ARG A 118 -0.97 15.02 -17.48
C ARG A 118 -1.97 15.13 -16.32
N PHE A 119 -2.67 14.04 -16.01
CA PHE A 119 -3.57 13.99 -14.88
C PHE A 119 -2.78 13.95 -13.56
N ARG A 120 -1.77 13.10 -13.47
CA ARG A 120 -0.90 12.96 -12.29
C ARG A 120 -0.18 14.26 -11.94
N LYS A 121 0.30 15.00 -12.95
CA LYS A 121 0.99 16.29 -12.77
C LYS A 121 0.09 17.42 -12.25
N LYS A 122 -1.23 17.26 -12.19
CA LYS A 122 -2.12 18.30 -11.64
C LYS A 122 -1.79 18.66 -10.20
N ILE A 123 -1.40 17.68 -9.37
CA ILE A 123 -1.04 17.89 -7.98
C ILE A 123 0.14 18.85 -7.81
N ARG A 124 1.11 18.83 -8.72
CA ARG A 124 2.31 19.70 -8.68
C ARG A 124 2.00 21.18 -8.92
N LYS A 125 0.80 21.49 -9.42
CA LYS A 125 0.34 22.87 -9.64
C LYS A 125 -0.33 23.47 -8.42
N VAL A 126 -0.62 22.67 -7.40
CA VAL A 126 -1.24 23.11 -6.15
C VAL A 126 -0.13 23.62 -5.23
N PRO A 127 -0.24 24.85 -4.70
CA PRO A 127 0.70 25.37 -3.72
C PRO A 127 0.70 24.50 -2.46
N THR A 128 1.90 24.27 -1.91
CA THR A 128 2.06 23.54 -0.66
C THR A 128 3.35 23.94 0.05
N ASP A 129 3.54 23.51 1.29
CA ASP A 129 4.76 23.78 2.05
C ASP A 129 5.97 22.97 1.53
N THR A 130 7.17 23.41 1.93
CA THR A 130 8.44 22.82 1.44
C THR A 130 8.59 21.35 1.79
N LEU A 131 8.14 20.92 2.99
CA LEU A 131 8.30 19.55 3.45
C LEU A 131 7.35 18.60 2.72
N THR A 132 6.10 19.00 2.57
CA THR A 132 5.11 18.26 1.76
C THR A 132 5.57 18.13 0.31
N LYS A 133 6.10 19.21 -0.26
CA LYS A 133 6.68 19.18 -1.61
C LYS A 133 7.84 18.19 -1.70
N TYR A 134 8.74 18.17 -0.72
CA TYR A 134 9.84 17.21 -0.67
C TYR A 134 9.34 15.77 -0.66
N ILE A 135 8.36 15.43 0.19
CA ILE A 135 7.76 14.08 0.23
C ILE A 135 7.11 13.72 -1.11
N MET A 136 6.35 14.64 -1.68
CA MET A 136 5.73 14.45 -2.99
C MET A 136 6.76 14.18 -4.09
N ASP A 137 7.88 14.94 -4.11
CA ASP A 137 8.94 14.77 -5.10
C ASP A 137 9.68 13.43 -4.89
N MET A 138 9.91 13.02 -3.63
CA MET A 138 10.49 11.70 -3.32
C MET A 138 9.58 10.55 -3.80
N VAL A 139 8.27 10.64 -3.59
CA VAL A 139 7.32 9.63 -4.09
C VAL A 139 7.36 9.59 -5.62
N HIS A 140 7.31 10.74 -6.29
CA HIS A 140 7.34 10.79 -7.76
C HIS A 140 8.68 10.36 -8.38
N LEU A 141 9.76 10.40 -7.61
CA LEU A 141 11.07 9.91 -8.06
C LEU A 141 11.13 8.38 -8.03
N GLN A 142 10.53 7.77 -7.01
CA GLN A 142 10.56 6.32 -6.80
C GLN A 142 9.45 5.59 -7.53
N ASP A 143 8.25 6.17 -7.54
CA ASP A 143 7.04 5.59 -8.11
C ASP A 143 6.67 6.36 -9.39
N THR A 144 6.92 5.72 -10.52
CA THR A 144 6.53 6.25 -11.84
C THR A 144 5.01 6.19 -12.01
N GLU A 145 4.49 6.65 -13.16
CA GLU A 145 3.06 6.49 -13.48
C GLU A 145 2.63 5.05 -13.78
N ASP A 146 3.58 4.13 -13.86
CA ASP A 146 3.38 2.73 -14.22
C ASP A 146 2.82 1.89 -13.05
N ASN A 147 2.44 0.64 -13.36
CA ASN A 147 1.84 -0.26 -12.38
C ASN A 147 0.57 0.32 -11.73
N ALA A 148 -0.25 0.99 -12.54
CA ALA A 148 -1.40 1.73 -12.01
C ALA A 148 -2.55 0.81 -11.55
N CYS A 149 -2.89 -0.22 -12.32
CA CYS A 149 -4.04 -1.11 -12.04
C CYS A 149 -3.58 -2.57 -11.97
N PRO A 150 -3.83 -3.25 -10.84
CA PRO A 150 -4.54 -2.83 -9.63
C PRO A 150 -3.72 -1.88 -8.74
N SER A 151 -4.41 -0.98 -7.99
CA SER A 151 -3.75 -0.13 -7.00
C SER A 151 -3.18 -0.96 -5.84
N MET A 152 -1.85 -0.99 -5.71
CA MET A 152 -1.20 -1.75 -4.63
C MET A 152 -1.40 -1.13 -3.25
N HIS A 153 -1.50 0.20 -3.15
CA HIS A 153 -1.84 0.85 -1.89
C HIS A 153 -3.20 0.38 -1.37
N CYS A 154 -4.20 0.31 -2.25
CA CYS A 154 -5.53 -0.18 -1.91
C CYS A 154 -5.52 -1.68 -1.61
N ALA A 155 -4.76 -2.48 -2.37
CA ALA A 155 -4.64 -3.91 -2.13
C ALA A 155 -4.05 -4.22 -0.74
N PHE A 156 -2.94 -3.57 -0.38
CA PHE A 156 -2.34 -3.75 0.93
C PHE A 156 -3.22 -3.21 2.05
N ALA A 157 -3.94 -2.09 1.83
CA ALA A 157 -4.84 -1.55 2.85
C ALA A 157 -5.98 -2.51 3.17
N VAL A 158 -6.59 -3.14 2.17
CA VAL A 158 -7.63 -4.17 2.37
C VAL A 158 -7.04 -5.44 2.97
N PHE A 159 -5.89 -5.90 2.50
CA PHE A 159 -5.19 -7.05 3.08
C PHE A 159 -4.95 -6.84 4.58
N LEU A 160 -4.43 -5.68 4.98
CA LEU A 160 -4.23 -5.32 6.39
C LEU A 160 -5.53 -5.25 7.16
N ALA A 161 -6.60 -4.75 6.55
CA ALA A 161 -7.92 -4.72 7.17
C ALA A 161 -8.38 -6.12 7.57
N PHE A 162 -8.24 -7.11 6.70
CA PHE A 162 -8.60 -8.50 7.02
C PHE A 162 -7.83 -9.04 8.23
N ILE A 163 -6.52 -8.86 8.25
CA ILE A 163 -5.67 -9.43 9.31
C ILE A 163 -5.75 -8.67 10.64
N THR A 164 -6.09 -7.38 10.61
CA THR A 164 -6.21 -6.56 11.85
C THR A 164 -7.64 -6.48 12.38
N TYR A 165 -8.65 -6.87 11.59
CA TYR A 165 -10.06 -6.78 11.95
C TYR A 165 -10.41 -7.44 13.29
N PRO A 166 -9.90 -8.63 13.64
CA PRO A 166 -10.21 -9.26 14.92
C PRO A 166 -9.77 -8.44 16.13
N PHE A 167 -8.78 -7.56 15.98
CA PHE A 167 -8.20 -6.76 17.07
C PHE A 167 -8.74 -5.32 17.08
N TYR A 168 -8.93 -4.74 15.90
CA TYR A 168 -9.27 -3.31 15.73
C TYR A 168 -10.33 -3.12 14.63
N PRO A 169 -11.58 -3.59 14.80
CA PRO A 169 -12.57 -3.64 13.72
C PRO A 169 -12.85 -2.28 13.07
N ASN A 170 -13.05 -1.23 13.89
CA ASN A 170 -13.35 0.11 13.34
C ASN A 170 -12.18 0.69 12.54
N LEU A 171 -10.95 0.54 13.03
CA LEU A 171 -9.75 1.02 12.34
C LEU A 171 -9.52 0.23 11.06
N SER A 172 -9.73 -1.08 11.10
CA SER A 172 -9.56 -1.97 9.95
C SER A 172 -10.52 -1.66 8.81
N ILE A 173 -11.76 -1.26 9.11
CA ILE A 173 -12.72 -0.82 8.08
C ILE A 173 -12.37 0.57 7.54
N LEU A 174 -11.96 1.48 8.42
CA LEU A 174 -11.67 2.86 8.04
C LEU A 174 -10.38 3.01 7.24
N PHE A 175 -9.36 2.19 7.53
CA PHE A 175 -8.04 2.30 6.93
C PHE A 175 -8.06 2.18 5.39
N PRO A 176 -8.68 1.16 4.76
CA PRO A 176 -8.78 1.08 3.31
C PRO A 176 -9.48 2.28 2.67
N VAL A 177 -10.49 2.85 3.33
CA VAL A 177 -11.20 4.04 2.86
C VAL A 177 -10.27 5.24 2.86
N ILE A 178 -9.53 5.46 3.94
CA ILE A 178 -8.56 6.56 4.06
C ILE A 178 -7.47 6.43 2.98
N ILE A 179 -6.94 5.22 2.77
CA ILE A 179 -5.90 4.98 1.76
C ILE A 179 -6.46 5.19 0.34
N ALA A 180 -7.66 4.69 0.04
CA ALA A 180 -8.29 4.94 -1.26
C ALA A 180 -8.48 6.44 -1.53
N LEU A 181 -8.97 7.19 -0.54
CA LEU A 181 -9.07 8.64 -0.63
C LEU A 181 -7.71 9.30 -0.84
N SER A 182 -6.67 8.83 -0.13
CA SER A 182 -5.32 9.38 -0.30
C SER A 182 -4.77 9.14 -1.71
N CYS A 183 -5.03 7.98 -2.30
CA CYS A 183 -4.68 7.65 -3.67
C CYS A 183 -5.33 8.59 -4.70
N LEU A 184 -6.61 8.89 -4.50
CA LEU A 184 -7.39 9.76 -5.39
C LEU A 184 -7.02 11.24 -5.24
N LEU A 185 -6.88 11.73 -4.00
CA LEU A 185 -6.56 13.12 -3.69
C LEU A 185 -5.11 13.46 -4.07
N SER A 186 -4.18 12.49 -3.97
CA SER A 186 -2.80 12.66 -4.43
C SER A 186 -2.64 12.57 -5.95
N LYS A 187 -3.71 12.22 -6.69
CA LYS A 187 -3.70 11.97 -8.15
C LYS A 187 -2.76 10.84 -8.59
N GLN A 188 -2.38 9.95 -7.67
CA GLN A 188 -1.54 8.80 -7.99
C GLN A 188 -2.34 7.66 -8.63
N HIS A 189 -3.63 7.57 -8.31
CA HIS A 189 -4.55 6.55 -8.81
C HIS A 189 -5.86 7.17 -9.31
N LEU A 190 -6.63 6.38 -10.05
CA LEU A 190 -7.96 6.68 -10.56
C LEU A 190 -9.00 5.79 -9.90
N LEU A 191 -10.27 6.13 -9.98
CA LEU A 191 -11.37 5.30 -9.46
C LEU A 191 -11.36 3.89 -10.07
N VAL A 192 -10.97 3.77 -11.32
CA VAL A 192 -10.96 2.50 -12.07
C VAL A 192 -9.92 1.50 -11.54
N ASP A 193 -8.84 1.93 -10.91
CA ASP A 193 -7.80 1.05 -10.39
C ASP A 193 -7.95 0.75 -8.88
N ILE A 194 -8.77 1.51 -8.16
CA ILE A 194 -9.07 1.29 -6.74
C ILE A 194 -9.80 -0.04 -6.52
N LEU A 195 -10.86 -0.29 -7.28
CA LEU A 195 -11.67 -1.51 -7.11
C LEU A 195 -10.88 -2.80 -7.39
N PRO A 196 -10.11 -2.93 -8.48
CA PRO A 196 -9.20 -4.07 -8.66
C PRO A 196 -8.18 -4.23 -7.53
N GLY A 197 -7.68 -3.12 -6.97
CA GLY A 197 -6.83 -3.14 -5.78
C GLY A 197 -7.55 -3.75 -4.58
N PHE A 198 -8.78 -3.32 -4.28
CA PHE A 198 -9.59 -3.88 -3.21
C PHE A 198 -9.86 -5.37 -3.39
N LEU A 199 -10.18 -5.81 -4.60
CA LEU A 199 -10.38 -7.22 -4.92
C LEU A 199 -9.12 -8.06 -4.67
N LEU A 200 -7.97 -7.58 -5.13
CA LEU A 200 -6.70 -8.26 -4.93
C LEU A 200 -6.37 -8.39 -3.43
N GLY A 201 -6.51 -7.31 -2.67
CA GLY A 201 -6.29 -7.29 -1.23
C GLY A 201 -7.26 -8.21 -0.48
N GLY A 202 -8.53 -8.24 -0.90
CA GLY A 202 -9.56 -9.13 -0.35
C GLY A 202 -9.26 -10.60 -0.59
N ILE A 203 -8.82 -10.97 -1.79
CA ILE A 203 -8.42 -12.35 -2.11
C ILE A 203 -7.28 -12.80 -1.19
N HIS A 204 -6.20 -12.03 -1.11
CA HIS A 204 -5.04 -12.38 -0.28
C HIS A 204 -5.34 -12.30 1.22
N GLY A 205 -6.19 -11.35 1.65
CA GLY A 205 -6.68 -11.28 3.02
C GLY A 205 -7.50 -12.52 3.42
N SER A 206 -8.41 -12.94 2.56
CA SER A 206 -9.20 -14.16 2.78
C SER A 206 -8.32 -15.41 2.80
N LEU A 207 -7.37 -15.54 1.88
CA LEU A 207 -6.39 -16.63 1.89
C LEU A 207 -5.58 -16.65 3.17
N ASN A 208 -5.17 -15.49 3.68
CA ASN A 208 -4.46 -15.40 4.96
C ASN A 208 -5.31 -15.93 6.11
N MET A 209 -6.59 -15.59 6.17
CA MET A 209 -7.52 -16.06 7.20
C MET A 209 -7.75 -17.58 7.13
N LEU A 210 -7.69 -18.19 5.94
CA LEU A 210 -7.83 -19.64 5.75
C LEU A 210 -6.57 -20.42 6.13
N MET A 211 -5.42 -19.76 6.20
CA MET A 211 -4.13 -20.38 6.55
C MET A 211 -3.79 -20.26 8.05
N LEU A 212 -4.62 -19.56 8.83
CA LEU A 212 -4.49 -19.38 10.29
C LEU A 212 -5.36 -20.37 11.04
#